data_4d61aad07e960d8d95979d716e9331a0
#
_entry.id   4d61aad07e960d8d95979d716e9331a0
#
_cell.length_a   1.000
_cell.length_b   1.000
_cell.length_c   1.000
_cell.angle_alpha   90.00
_cell.angle_beta   90.00
_cell.angle_gamma   90.00
#
_symmetry.space_group_name_H-M   'P 1'
#
loop_
_entity.id
_entity.type
_entity.pdbx_description
1 polymer ?
#
loop_
_entity_poly.entity_id
_entity_poly.type
_entity_poly.pdbx_seq_one_letter_code
_entity_poly.pdbx_strand_id
1 'polypeptide(L)'
;MADSVRRVLEEMVPELEDMEQKGYFSRGEIRVIVQKRQDLEYNLQRRAALKKDFLRSIEYEKSLERLRVLRKKQRNIEGASSLSDHCIVRRTHKLYERMLRKFKGDLSLWNDWIQFCASSKSARQMSKALTRAMQLHPNSAAIWTYAAAWEFEHNHNAT
;
A
#
# COMPACT_ATOMS: atom_id res chain seq x y z
N MET A 1 -13.08 -18.55 -6.40
CA MET A 1 -11.68 -18.10 -6.26
C MET A 1 -11.13 -17.51 -7.57
N ALA A 2 -11.21 -18.20 -8.69
CA ALA A 2 -10.76 -17.67 -9.99
C ALA A 2 -11.50 -16.38 -10.39
N ASP A 3 -12.81 -16.31 -10.19
CA ASP A 3 -13.62 -15.13 -10.55
C ASP A 3 -13.30 -13.91 -9.68
N SER A 4 -12.99 -14.09 -8.41
CA SER A 4 -12.61 -12.99 -7.53
C SER A 4 -11.21 -12.46 -7.84
N VAL A 5 -10.26 -13.34 -8.19
CA VAL A 5 -8.93 -12.92 -8.69
C VAL A 5 -9.09 -12.12 -9.99
N ARG A 6 -9.90 -12.62 -10.91
CA ARG A 6 -10.19 -11.96 -12.20
C ARG A 6 -10.78 -10.56 -11.98
N ARG A 7 -11.71 -10.40 -11.05
CA ARG A 7 -12.29 -9.10 -10.70
C ARG A 7 -11.23 -8.11 -10.23
N VAL A 8 -10.33 -8.56 -9.34
CA VAL A 8 -9.23 -7.72 -8.85
C VAL A 8 -8.33 -7.28 -10.00
N LEU A 9 -8.04 -8.15 -10.96
CA LEU A 9 -7.23 -7.82 -12.14
C LEU A 9 -7.96 -6.83 -13.06
N GLU A 10 -9.25 -7.00 -13.28
CA GLU A 10 -10.05 -6.08 -14.10
C GLU A 10 -10.12 -4.68 -13.51
N GLU A 11 -10.19 -4.55 -12.20
CA GLU A 11 -10.17 -3.26 -11.50
C GLU A 11 -8.86 -2.49 -11.66
N MET A 12 -7.76 -3.18 -11.96
CA MET A 12 -6.44 -2.56 -12.18
C MET A 12 -6.25 -1.98 -13.59
N VAL A 13 -7.06 -2.36 -14.56
CA VAL A 13 -6.83 -2.02 -15.97
C VAL A 13 -6.65 -0.52 -16.22
N PRO A 14 -7.50 0.39 -15.68
CA PRO A 14 -7.29 1.83 -15.88
C PRO A 14 -5.95 2.34 -15.34
N GLU A 15 -5.51 1.81 -14.21
CA GLU A 15 -4.24 2.20 -13.58
C GLU A 15 -3.04 1.74 -14.41
N LEU A 16 -3.10 0.51 -14.93
CA LEU A 16 -2.05 -0.06 -15.77
C LEU A 16 -1.95 0.66 -17.11
N GLU A 17 -3.08 1.02 -17.70
CA GLU A 17 -3.12 1.82 -18.94
C GLU A 17 -2.47 3.19 -18.73
N ASP A 18 -2.77 3.85 -17.63
CA ASP A 18 -2.18 5.17 -17.29
C ASP A 18 -0.67 5.06 -17.08
N MET A 19 -0.19 4.01 -16.42
CA MET A 19 1.24 3.76 -16.25
C MET A 19 1.97 3.54 -17.58
N GLU A 20 1.35 2.85 -18.51
CA GLU A 20 1.88 2.65 -19.86
C GLU A 20 1.92 3.96 -20.63
N GLN A 21 0.84 4.73 -20.63
CA GLN A 21 0.73 6.02 -21.32
C GLN A 21 1.75 7.04 -20.81
N LYS A 22 1.97 7.08 -19.50
CA LYS A 22 2.98 7.96 -18.90
C LYS A 22 4.41 7.52 -19.12
N GLY A 23 4.63 6.30 -19.58
CA GLY A 23 5.95 5.76 -19.84
C GLY A 23 6.69 5.26 -18.58
N TYR A 24 6.00 4.99 -17.50
CA TYR A 24 6.58 4.37 -16.31
C TYR A 24 6.97 2.92 -16.56
N PHE A 25 6.10 2.18 -17.24
CA PHE A 25 6.30 0.77 -17.57
C PHE A 25 5.95 0.50 -19.02
N SER A 26 6.74 -0.34 -19.67
CA SER A 26 6.45 -0.81 -21.01
C SER A 26 5.31 -1.83 -21.00
N ARG A 27 4.73 -2.09 -22.18
CA ARG A 27 3.66 -3.08 -22.33
C ARG A 27 4.09 -4.48 -21.86
N GLY A 28 5.34 -4.85 -22.14
CA GLY A 28 5.90 -6.14 -21.68
C GLY A 28 6.04 -6.17 -20.16
N GLU A 29 6.50 -5.09 -19.56
CA GLU A 29 6.60 -4.96 -18.11
C GLU A 29 5.23 -5.01 -17.42
N ILE A 30 4.22 -4.37 -18.00
CA ILE A 30 2.83 -4.43 -17.51
C ILE A 30 2.32 -5.87 -17.47
N ARG A 31 2.59 -6.67 -18.51
CA ARG A 31 2.21 -8.09 -18.51
C ARG A 31 2.85 -8.87 -17.37
N VAL A 32 4.12 -8.61 -17.10
CA VAL A 32 4.84 -9.23 -15.97
C VAL A 32 4.22 -8.81 -14.64
N ILE A 33 3.89 -7.53 -14.47
CA ILE A 33 3.22 -7.02 -13.27
C ILE A 33 1.87 -7.71 -13.05
N VAL A 34 1.05 -7.80 -14.08
CA VAL A 34 -0.26 -8.46 -14.02
C VAL A 34 -0.11 -9.93 -13.61
N GLN A 35 0.81 -10.66 -14.23
CA GLN A 35 1.05 -12.06 -13.90
C GLN A 35 1.50 -12.22 -12.45
N LYS A 36 2.43 -11.39 -11.99
CA LYS A 36 2.93 -11.44 -10.63
C LYS A 36 1.84 -11.12 -9.61
N ARG A 37 1.04 -10.09 -9.87
CA ARG A 37 -0.09 -9.71 -9.01
C ARG A 37 -1.14 -10.82 -8.96
N GLN A 38 -1.40 -11.48 -10.08
CA GLN A 38 -2.31 -12.62 -10.14
C GLN A 38 -1.83 -13.77 -9.25
N ASP A 39 -0.58 -14.15 -9.37
CA ASP A 39 0.01 -15.24 -8.58
C ASP A 39 -0.03 -14.91 -7.07
N LEU A 40 0.31 -13.70 -6.70
CA LEU A 40 0.25 -13.23 -5.32
C LEU A 40 -1.19 -13.20 -4.79
N GLU A 41 -2.14 -12.74 -5.60
CA GLU A 41 -3.56 -12.65 -5.20
C GLU A 41 -4.16 -14.05 -4.97
N TYR A 42 -3.82 -15.04 -5.75
CA TYR A 42 -4.23 -16.42 -5.49
C TYR A 42 -3.80 -16.90 -4.10
N ASN A 43 -2.60 -16.55 -3.67
CA ASN A 43 -2.12 -16.90 -2.34
C ASN A 43 -2.89 -16.18 -1.25
N LEU A 44 -3.26 -14.91 -1.46
CA LEU A 44 -4.02 -14.12 -0.49
C LEU A 44 -5.47 -14.59 -0.32
N GLN A 45 -6.06 -15.12 -1.37
CA GLN A 45 -7.46 -15.59 -1.35
C GLN A 45 -7.62 -17.00 -0.79
N ARG A 46 -6.54 -17.68 -0.46
CA ARG A 46 -6.61 -18.96 0.25
C ARG A 46 -7.23 -18.77 1.62
N ARG A 47 -8.02 -19.78 2.04
CA ARG A 47 -8.64 -19.80 3.36
C ARG A 47 -7.63 -19.71 4.51
N ALA A 48 -6.46 -20.31 4.30
CA ALA A 48 -5.34 -20.34 5.24
C ALA A 48 -4.19 -19.42 4.80
N ALA A 49 -4.48 -18.25 4.22
CA ALA A 49 -3.45 -17.28 3.85
C ALA A 49 -2.63 -16.88 5.09
N LEU A 50 -1.32 -16.86 4.94
CA LEU A 50 -0.38 -16.59 6.01
C LEU A 50 0.10 -15.12 5.98
N LYS A 51 0.61 -14.62 7.10
CA LYS A 51 1.22 -13.28 7.17
C LYS A 51 2.25 -13.07 6.07
N LYS A 52 3.11 -14.05 5.83
CA LYS A 52 4.14 -14.00 4.79
C LYS A 52 3.58 -13.79 3.39
N ASP A 53 2.38 -14.27 3.09
CA ASP A 53 1.74 -14.07 1.79
C ASP A 53 1.39 -12.61 1.57
N PHE A 54 0.82 -11.95 2.60
CA PHE A 54 0.55 -10.52 2.58
C PHE A 54 1.83 -9.69 2.52
N LEU A 55 2.83 -10.04 3.31
CA LEU A 55 4.11 -9.33 3.33
C LEU A 55 4.83 -9.40 2.00
N ARG A 56 4.77 -10.53 1.29
CA ARG A 56 5.32 -10.67 -0.06
C ARG A 56 4.62 -9.75 -1.06
N SER A 57 3.29 -9.69 -1.00
CA SER A 57 2.51 -8.80 -1.86
C SER A 57 2.83 -7.33 -1.60
N ILE A 58 2.92 -6.95 -0.33
CA ILE A 58 3.27 -5.60 0.10
C ILE A 58 4.68 -5.22 -0.36
N GLU A 59 5.65 -6.10 -0.17
CA GLU A 59 7.03 -5.84 -0.58
C GLU A 59 7.17 -5.71 -2.10
N TYR A 60 6.44 -6.51 -2.84
CA TYR A 60 6.37 -6.39 -4.29
C TYR A 60 5.85 -5.02 -4.73
N GLU A 61 4.74 -4.56 -4.15
CA GLU A 61 4.17 -3.25 -4.47
C GLU A 61 5.11 -2.10 -4.08
N LYS A 62 5.76 -2.19 -2.93
CA LYS A 62 6.78 -1.22 -2.52
C LYS A 62 7.94 -1.14 -3.51
N SER A 63 8.38 -2.28 -4.02
CA SER A 63 9.44 -2.36 -5.04
C SER A 63 9.01 -1.70 -6.35
N LEU A 64 7.76 -1.92 -6.79
CA LEU A 64 7.20 -1.26 -7.96
C LEU A 64 7.14 0.25 -7.79
N GLU A 65 6.72 0.73 -6.64
CA GLU A 65 6.65 2.17 -6.37
C GLU A 65 8.04 2.82 -6.38
N ARG A 66 9.03 2.17 -5.78
CA ARG A 66 10.42 2.64 -5.84
C ARG A 66 10.90 2.76 -7.29
N LEU A 67 10.60 1.76 -8.11
CA LEU A 67 10.96 1.77 -9.52
C LEU A 67 10.23 2.87 -10.31
N ARG A 68 8.93 3.05 -10.06
CA ARG A 68 8.14 4.12 -10.68
C ARG A 68 8.71 5.49 -10.37
N VAL A 69 8.99 5.77 -9.10
CA VAL A 69 9.58 7.05 -8.66
C VAL A 69 10.94 7.28 -9.28
N LEU A 70 11.78 6.24 -9.34
CA LEU A 70 13.10 6.30 -9.97
C LEU A 70 12.98 6.64 -11.45
N ARG A 71 12.09 5.99 -12.18
CA ARG A 71 11.85 6.22 -13.61
C ARG A 71 11.26 7.59 -13.88
N LYS A 72 10.41 8.11 -13.00
CA LYS A 72 9.90 9.47 -13.09
C LYS A 72 11.03 10.48 -13.13
N LYS A 73 12.03 10.32 -12.27
CA LYS A 73 13.20 11.19 -12.22
C LYS A 73 14.12 10.98 -13.43
N GLN A 74 14.44 9.74 -13.76
CA GLN A 74 15.39 9.42 -14.83
C GLN A 74 14.88 9.81 -16.22
N ARG A 75 13.59 9.68 -16.45
CA ARG A 75 12.93 9.95 -17.75
C ARG A 75 12.33 11.33 -17.82
N ASN A 76 12.48 12.17 -16.78
CA ASN A 76 11.89 13.51 -16.69
C ASN A 76 10.39 13.51 -17.04
N ILE A 77 9.64 12.56 -16.48
CA ILE A 77 8.19 12.48 -16.73
C ILE A 77 7.51 13.62 -15.98
N GLU A 78 7.09 14.61 -16.74
CA GLU A 78 6.42 15.80 -16.24
C GLU A 78 4.93 15.75 -16.56
N GLY A 79 4.16 16.62 -15.92
CA GLY A 79 2.73 16.78 -16.13
C GLY A 79 1.94 16.70 -14.85
N ALA A 80 0.63 16.87 -14.97
CA ALA A 80 -0.28 16.78 -13.84
C ALA A 80 -0.25 15.39 -13.20
N SER A 81 -0.38 15.34 -11.88
CA SER A 81 -0.54 14.11 -11.15
C SER A 81 -1.74 13.33 -11.69
N SER A 82 -1.58 12.05 -11.91
CA SER A 82 -2.62 11.18 -12.44
C SER A 82 -2.80 9.92 -11.60
N LEU A 83 -3.70 9.06 -12.04
CA LEU A 83 -4.03 7.81 -11.37
C LEU A 83 -2.79 6.95 -11.07
N SER A 84 -1.85 6.86 -12.03
CA SER A 84 -0.63 6.04 -11.86
C SER A 84 0.36 6.58 -10.82
N ASP A 85 0.29 7.86 -10.48
CA ASP A 85 1.17 8.42 -9.45
C ASP A 85 0.79 8.01 -8.03
N HIS A 86 -0.43 7.53 -7.82
CA HIS A 86 -0.97 7.20 -6.50
C HIS A 86 -1.48 5.76 -6.36
N CYS A 87 -1.69 5.05 -7.46
CA CYS A 87 -2.36 3.75 -7.44
C CYS A 87 -1.57 2.67 -6.68
N ILE A 88 -0.26 2.64 -6.79
CA ILE A 88 0.57 1.62 -6.11
C ILE A 88 0.55 1.83 -4.59
N VAL A 89 0.68 3.08 -4.14
CA VAL A 89 0.59 3.43 -2.71
C VAL A 89 -0.80 3.07 -2.16
N ARG A 90 -1.84 3.40 -2.88
CA ARG A 90 -3.23 3.06 -2.51
C ARG A 90 -3.43 1.56 -2.39
N ARG A 91 -2.91 0.81 -3.36
CA ARG A 91 -2.96 -0.66 -3.34
C ARG A 91 -2.20 -1.23 -2.14
N THR A 92 -1.06 -0.68 -1.82
CA THR A 92 -0.26 -1.08 -0.66
C THR A 92 -1.03 -0.87 0.64
N HIS A 93 -1.70 0.27 0.82
CA HIS A 93 -2.56 0.51 1.98
C HIS A 93 -3.69 -0.52 2.08
N LYS A 94 -4.35 -0.85 0.97
CA LYS A 94 -5.39 -1.88 0.95
C LYS A 94 -4.87 -3.26 1.37
N LEU A 95 -3.66 -3.61 0.95
CA LEU A 95 -3.01 -4.86 1.37
C LEU A 95 -2.75 -4.88 2.88
N TYR A 96 -2.26 -3.78 3.45
CA TYR A 96 -2.10 -3.65 4.90
C TYR A 96 -3.43 -3.79 5.63
N GLU A 97 -4.48 -3.14 5.15
CA GLU A 97 -5.83 -3.25 5.74
C GLU A 97 -6.36 -4.69 5.72
N ARG A 98 -6.19 -5.40 4.59
CA ARG A 98 -6.58 -6.80 4.46
C ARG A 98 -5.81 -7.69 5.44
N MET A 99 -4.50 -7.52 5.52
CA MET A 99 -3.63 -8.26 6.44
C MET A 99 -4.04 -8.03 7.90
N LEU A 100 -4.28 -6.79 8.28
CA LEU A 100 -4.61 -6.42 9.66
C LEU A 100 -6.02 -6.78 10.07
N ARG A 101 -6.95 -6.97 9.15
CA ARG A 101 -8.25 -7.58 9.47
C ARG A 101 -8.10 -9.01 9.95
N LYS A 102 -7.16 -9.74 9.36
CA LYS A 102 -6.92 -11.14 9.67
C LYS A 102 -5.98 -11.31 10.86
N PHE A 103 -4.96 -10.48 10.98
CA PHE A 103 -3.91 -10.56 12.00
C PHE A 103 -3.88 -9.32 12.91
N LYS A 104 -5.04 -8.85 13.31
CA LYS A 104 -5.20 -7.60 14.08
C LYS A 104 -4.54 -7.60 15.46
N GLY A 105 -4.24 -8.77 16.01
CA GLY A 105 -3.53 -8.92 17.28
C GLY A 105 -2.01 -8.76 17.18
N ASP A 106 -1.46 -8.67 15.99
CA ASP A 106 0.00 -8.56 15.79
C ASP A 106 0.43 -7.09 15.73
N LEU A 107 0.97 -6.62 16.84
CA LEU A 107 1.43 -5.24 17.00
C LEU A 107 2.53 -4.86 16.00
N SER A 108 3.41 -5.79 15.65
CA SER A 108 4.50 -5.53 14.69
C SER A 108 3.96 -5.14 13.31
N LEU A 109 2.86 -5.75 12.88
CA LEU A 109 2.22 -5.43 11.60
C LEU A 109 1.58 -4.04 11.61
N TRP A 110 1.00 -3.63 12.75
CA TRP A 110 0.51 -2.26 12.91
C TRP A 110 1.65 -1.24 12.81
N ASN A 111 2.78 -1.52 13.45
CA ASN A 111 3.96 -0.67 13.38
C ASN A 111 4.49 -0.56 11.93
N ASP A 112 4.52 -1.65 11.18
CA ASP A 112 4.93 -1.66 9.78
C ASP A 112 4.03 -0.75 8.93
N TRP A 113 2.72 -0.83 9.11
CA TRP A 113 1.79 0.05 8.39
C TRP A 113 1.97 1.52 8.77
N ILE A 114 2.12 1.81 10.06
CA ILE A 114 2.36 3.17 10.56
C ILE A 114 3.64 3.75 9.93
N GLN A 115 4.72 2.98 9.87
CA GLN A 115 5.96 3.41 9.22
C GLN A 115 5.77 3.64 7.72
N PHE A 116 5.02 2.80 7.05
CA PHE A 116 4.68 3.00 5.65
C PHE A 116 3.85 4.27 5.43
N CYS A 117 2.86 4.54 6.28
CA CYS A 117 2.09 5.78 6.24
C CYS A 117 2.99 7.02 6.39
N ALA A 118 3.96 6.97 7.28
CA ALA A 118 4.92 8.06 7.48
C ALA A 118 5.79 8.27 6.23
N SER A 119 6.35 7.19 5.67
CA SER A 119 7.24 7.26 4.51
C SER A 119 6.52 7.70 3.23
N SER A 120 5.26 7.34 3.07
CA SER A 120 4.43 7.70 1.92
C SER A 120 3.68 9.02 2.10
N LYS A 121 3.86 9.69 3.25
CA LYS A 121 3.17 10.94 3.61
C LYS A 121 1.64 10.84 3.50
N SER A 122 1.09 9.71 3.91
CA SER A 122 -0.34 9.39 3.82
C SER A 122 -1.05 9.75 5.13
N ALA A 123 -1.28 11.04 5.37
CA ALA A 123 -1.83 11.55 6.63
C ALA A 123 -3.19 10.94 7.00
N ARG A 124 -4.09 10.78 6.03
CA ARG A 124 -5.41 10.18 6.24
C ARG A 124 -5.30 8.72 6.68
N GLN A 125 -4.44 7.95 6.02
CA GLN A 125 -4.21 6.56 6.36
C GLN A 125 -3.48 6.42 7.71
N MET A 126 -2.55 7.32 8.00
CA MET A 126 -1.88 7.40 9.29
C MET A 126 -2.87 7.57 10.44
N SER A 127 -3.78 8.53 10.33
CA SER A 127 -4.81 8.77 11.34
C SER A 127 -5.67 7.52 11.58
N LYS A 128 -6.09 6.87 10.50
CA LYS A 128 -6.87 5.63 10.55
C LYS A 128 -6.09 4.49 11.22
N ALA A 129 -4.82 4.30 10.85
CA ALA A 129 -3.96 3.26 11.40
C ALA A 129 -3.72 3.46 12.90
N LEU A 130 -3.39 4.67 13.32
CA LEU A 130 -3.15 5.02 14.72
C LEU A 130 -4.41 4.83 15.57
N THR A 131 -5.55 5.33 15.12
CA THR A 131 -6.82 5.19 15.81
C THR A 131 -7.16 3.72 16.05
N ARG A 132 -7.06 2.91 15.00
CA ARG A 132 -7.39 1.49 15.08
C ARG A 132 -6.39 0.72 15.95
N ALA A 133 -5.10 1.01 15.81
CA ALA A 133 -4.06 0.40 16.62
C ALA A 133 -4.23 0.69 18.12
N MET A 134 -4.56 1.93 18.47
CA MET A 134 -4.84 2.32 19.87
C MET A 134 -6.06 1.60 20.44
N GLN A 135 -7.10 1.40 19.64
CA GLN A 135 -8.29 0.68 20.05
C GLN A 135 -8.02 -0.82 20.32
N LEU A 136 -7.20 -1.44 19.48
CA LEU A 136 -6.88 -2.86 19.58
C LEU A 136 -5.74 -3.17 20.55
N HIS A 137 -4.84 -2.21 20.76
CA HIS A 137 -3.67 -2.35 21.63
C HIS A 137 -3.59 -1.18 22.62
N PRO A 138 -4.59 -1.03 23.52
CA PRO A 138 -4.65 0.14 24.41
C PRO A 138 -3.52 0.19 25.44
N ASN A 139 -2.83 -0.92 25.67
CA ASN A 139 -1.73 -1.00 26.63
C ASN A 139 -0.35 -0.70 26.00
N SER A 140 -0.29 -0.43 24.69
CA SER A 140 0.97 -0.12 24.03
C SER A 140 1.34 1.35 24.20
N ALA A 141 2.23 1.65 25.12
CA ALA A 141 2.75 3.01 25.33
C ALA A 141 3.41 3.57 24.09
N ALA A 142 4.10 2.73 23.31
CA ALA A 142 4.78 3.13 22.08
C ALA A 142 3.80 3.71 21.04
N ILE A 143 2.64 3.09 20.83
CA ILE A 143 1.62 3.57 19.90
C ILE A 143 1.03 4.88 20.40
N TRP A 144 0.68 4.99 21.68
CA TRP A 144 0.13 6.21 22.25
C TRP A 144 1.10 7.38 22.15
N THR A 145 2.38 7.15 22.44
CA THR A 145 3.45 8.15 22.33
C THR A 145 3.62 8.61 20.89
N TYR A 146 3.65 7.67 19.94
CA TYR A 146 3.76 7.97 18.52
C TYR A 146 2.56 8.78 18.02
N ALA A 147 1.35 8.39 18.42
CA ALA A 147 0.11 9.08 18.05
C ALA A 147 0.09 10.52 18.59
N ALA A 148 0.50 10.72 19.83
CA ALA A 148 0.57 12.05 20.43
C ALA A 148 1.57 12.94 19.70
N ALA A 149 2.75 12.43 19.37
CA ALA A 149 3.77 13.16 18.62
C ALA A 149 3.26 13.55 17.22
N TRP A 150 2.63 12.61 16.53
CA TRP A 150 2.09 12.85 15.20
C TRP A 150 0.97 13.88 15.20
N GLU A 151 0.03 13.81 16.15
CA GLU A 151 -1.04 14.79 16.33
C GLU A 151 -0.48 16.19 16.62
N PHE A 152 0.51 16.28 17.47
CA PHE A 152 1.17 17.54 17.79
C PHE A 152 1.80 18.19 16.55
N GLU A 153 2.52 17.43 15.76
CA GLU A 153 3.17 17.92 14.54
C GLU A 153 2.15 18.40 13.50
N HIS A 154 1.06 17.66 13.32
CA HIS A 154 0.07 17.95 12.28
C HIS A 154 -0.91 19.06 12.67
N ASN A 155 -1.31 19.13 13.93
CA ASN A 155 -2.24 20.16 14.41
C ASN A 155 -1.56 21.52 14.63
N HIS A 156 -0.26 21.54 14.89
CA HIS A 156 0.50 22.80 15.01
C HIS A 156 0.67 23.51 13.66
N ASN A 157 0.58 22.79 12.58
CA ASN A 157 0.66 23.35 11.23
C ASN A 157 -0.70 23.81 10.67
N ALA A 158 -1.79 23.64 11.44
CA ALA A 158 -3.15 24.03 11.04
C ALA A 158 -3.60 25.38 11.63
N THR A 159 -2.76 26.03 12.44
CA THR A 159 -2.94 27.38 12.94
C THR A 159 -1.95 28.33 12.29
#